data_2bfed73d7382de556b9c0b90dc966031
#
_entry.id   2bfed73d7382de556b9c0b90dc966031
#
_cell.length_a   1.000
_cell.length_b   1.000
_cell.length_c   1.000
_cell.angle_alpha   90.00
_cell.angle_beta   90.00
_cell.angle_gamma   90.00
#
_symmetry.space_group_name_H-M   'P 1'
#
loop_
_entity.id
_entity.type
_entity.pdbx_description
1 polymer ?
#
loop_
_entity_poly.entity_id
_entity_poly.type
_entity_poly.pdbx_seq_one_letter_code
_entity_poly.pdbx_strand_id
1 'polypeptide(L)'
;PYTTLFRSIETQAGDISAYIPTNVISITDGQIFLQQELFNSGFRPAVDTGLSVSRVGSTAQIKAMKQVSGSLKLELAQYAEMQAFAQFGSDLDAATKATLDHGAKVREVLKQAQYSPRSVPTQVITLFALKYGYTKQIAVEKVKEFMDGLVENIQMSHPEFITEIETQKVISNELEAKMKEATGAYVDQFLKTQGAN
;
A
#
# COMPACT_ATOMS: atom_id res chain seq x y z
N PRO A 1 6.74 19.01 28.43
CA PRO A 1 5.37 18.94 27.96
C PRO A 1 5.29 17.87 26.88
N TYR A 2 4.52 16.83 27.16
CA TYR A 2 4.28 15.78 26.18
C TYR A 2 3.27 16.32 25.17
N THR A 3 3.74 16.76 24.02
CA THR A 3 2.88 17.04 22.88
C THR A 3 2.27 15.73 22.42
N THR A 4 0.95 15.65 22.46
CA THR A 4 0.22 14.54 21.87
C THR A 4 0.51 14.53 20.37
N LEU A 5 1.18 13.51 19.85
CA LEU A 5 1.53 13.41 18.43
C LEU A 5 0.29 13.27 17.54
N PHE A 6 -0.78 12.69 18.08
CA PHE A 6 -2.04 12.50 17.37
C PHE A 6 -3.21 13.03 18.18
N ARG A 7 -4.13 13.72 17.51
CA ARG A 7 -5.44 14.10 18.03
C ARG A 7 -6.50 13.55 17.11
N SER A 8 -7.53 12.94 17.68
CA SER A 8 -8.68 12.45 16.93
C SER A 8 -9.85 13.39 17.14
N ILE A 9 -10.56 13.70 16.06
CA ILE A 9 -11.83 14.43 16.09
C ILE A 9 -12.86 13.62 15.33
N GLU A 10 -14.08 13.66 15.79
CA GLU A 10 -15.24 13.09 15.12
C GLU A 10 -15.80 14.10 14.12
N THR A 11 -16.14 13.62 12.91
CA THR A 11 -16.86 14.39 11.91
C THR A 11 -18.31 13.90 11.85
N GLN A 12 -19.28 14.82 11.85
CA GLN A 12 -20.68 14.46 11.66
C GLN A 12 -20.92 14.15 10.16
N ALA A 13 -21.38 12.95 9.88
CA ALA A 13 -21.63 12.46 8.50
C ALA A 13 -20.43 12.60 7.54
N GLY A 14 -19.21 12.58 8.04
CA GLY A 14 -17.99 12.76 7.23
C GLY A 14 -17.72 14.21 6.79
N ASP A 15 -18.45 15.19 7.31
CA ASP A 15 -18.27 16.59 6.93
C ASP A 15 -16.99 17.19 7.53
N ILE A 16 -15.95 17.26 6.69
CA ILE A 16 -14.68 17.89 7.03
C ILE A 16 -14.69 19.42 6.84
N SER A 17 -15.74 19.97 6.23
CA SER A 17 -15.89 21.42 6.02
C SER A 17 -16.47 22.15 7.23
N ALA A 18 -16.97 21.42 8.22
CA ALA A 18 -17.47 21.98 9.46
C ALA A 18 -16.39 22.75 10.23
N TYR A 19 -16.81 23.62 11.14
CA TYR A 19 -15.94 24.56 11.87
C TYR A 19 -14.78 23.87 12.61
N ILE A 20 -15.08 22.81 13.37
CA ILE A 20 -14.05 22.11 14.18
C ILE A 20 -13.04 21.37 13.29
N PRO A 21 -13.45 20.51 12.33
CA PRO A 21 -12.52 19.87 11.41
C PRO A 21 -11.63 20.85 10.66
N THR A 22 -12.21 21.93 10.11
CA THR A 22 -11.47 22.94 9.35
C THR A 22 -10.39 23.62 10.19
N ASN A 23 -10.73 24.00 11.45
CA ASN A 23 -9.75 24.59 12.35
C ASN A 23 -8.62 23.61 12.69
N VAL A 24 -8.93 22.34 12.98
CA VAL A 24 -7.91 21.34 13.30
C VAL A 24 -6.99 21.09 12.13
N ILE A 25 -7.51 20.96 10.89
CA ILE A 25 -6.73 20.83 9.68
C ILE A 25 -5.78 22.03 9.48
N SER A 26 -6.24 23.24 9.81
CA SER A 26 -5.44 24.46 9.61
C SER A 26 -4.27 24.59 10.58
N ILE A 27 -4.37 24.06 11.78
CA ILE A 27 -3.37 24.19 12.86
C ILE A 27 -2.46 22.97 13.02
N THR A 28 -2.73 21.87 12.27
CA THR A 28 -1.93 20.64 12.32
C THR A 28 -1.06 20.47 11.06
N ASP A 29 -0.05 19.61 11.15
CA ASP A 29 0.87 19.32 10.02
C ASP A 29 0.32 18.26 9.07
N GLY A 30 -0.95 18.01 9.07
CA GLY A 30 -1.65 17.08 8.20
C GLY A 30 -2.78 16.37 8.91
N GLN A 31 -3.49 15.56 8.16
CA GLN A 31 -4.62 14.77 8.65
C GLN A 31 -4.62 13.38 8.02
N ILE A 32 -5.08 12.40 8.78
CA ILE A 32 -5.47 11.08 8.29
C ILE A 32 -6.99 11.05 8.31
N PHE A 33 -7.61 10.97 7.13
CA PHE A 33 -9.06 10.95 6.98
C PHE A 33 -9.56 9.51 6.85
N LEU A 34 -10.50 9.12 7.71
CA LEU A 34 -11.12 7.80 7.70
C LEU A 34 -12.53 7.90 7.09
N GLN A 35 -12.81 7.09 6.09
CA GLN A 35 -14.12 7.04 5.43
C GLN A 35 -14.93 5.84 5.87
N GLN A 36 -16.20 6.08 6.21
CA GLN A 36 -17.17 5.04 6.56
C GLN A 36 -17.40 4.05 5.42
N GLU A 37 -17.44 4.53 4.18
CA GLU A 37 -17.65 3.72 2.99
C GLU A 37 -16.50 2.72 2.76
N LEU A 38 -15.26 3.16 2.94
CA LEU A 38 -14.09 2.30 2.88
C LEU A 38 -14.14 1.22 3.97
N PHE A 39 -14.52 1.61 5.20
CA PHE A 39 -14.67 0.67 6.30
C PHE A 39 -15.74 -0.40 5.99
N ASN A 40 -16.89 0.02 5.52
CA ASN A 40 -18.02 -0.86 5.19
C ASN A 40 -17.70 -1.79 4.01
N SER A 41 -16.90 -1.33 3.04
CA SER A 41 -16.41 -2.15 1.92
C SER A 41 -15.31 -3.15 2.31
N GLY A 42 -14.93 -3.19 3.61
CA GLY A 42 -13.88 -4.09 4.09
C GLY A 42 -12.45 -3.61 3.81
N PHE A 43 -12.27 -2.38 3.34
CA PHE A 43 -10.94 -1.77 3.21
C PHE A 43 -10.50 -1.21 4.56
N ARG A 44 -9.59 -1.90 5.23
CA ARG A 44 -9.12 -1.55 6.57
C ARG A 44 -7.59 -1.56 6.63
N PRO A 45 -6.96 -0.50 7.19
CA PRO A 45 -7.57 0.72 7.73
C PRO A 45 -8.29 1.53 6.65
N ALA A 46 -9.41 2.17 7.03
CA ALA A 46 -10.31 2.89 6.13
C ALA A 46 -9.78 4.29 5.76
N VAL A 47 -8.49 4.40 5.46
CA VAL A 47 -7.81 5.66 5.16
C VAL A 47 -8.10 6.10 3.73
N ASP A 48 -8.68 7.27 3.59
CA ASP A 48 -8.80 7.95 2.30
C ASP A 48 -7.46 8.61 1.95
N THR A 49 -6.79 8.09 0.94
CA THR A 49 -5.48 8.59 0.49
C THR A 49 -5.58 9.91 -0.30
N GLY A 50 -6.75 10.22 -0.84
CA GLY A 50 -7.03 11.49 -1.54
C GLY A 50 -7.13 12.66 -0.58
N LEU A 51 -7.96 12.49 0.47
CA LEU A 51 -8.24 13.51 1.48
C LEU A 51 -7.20 13.57 2.61
N SER A 52 -6.40 12.51 2.76
CA SER A 52 -5.31 12.50 3.74
C SER A 52 -4.11 13.27 3.21
N VAL A 53 -3.56 14.14 4.05
CA VAL A 53 -2.42 15.00 3.70
C VAL A 53 -1.38 14.98 4.81
N SER A 54 -0.11 14.99 4.43
CA SER A 54 1.01 15.25 5.33
C SER A 54 1.83 16.43 4.81
N ARG A 55 2.00 17.48 5.61
CA ARG A 55 2.85 18.63 5.25
C ARG A 55 4.33 18.27 5.27
N VAL A 56 4.74 17.34 6.13
CA VAL A 56 6.10 16.79 6.16
C VAL A 56 6.34 15.92 4.90
N GLY A 57 5.32 15.18 4.50
CA GLY A 57 5.32 14.39 3.28
C GLY A 57 6.43 13.35 3.24
N SER A 58 6.98 13.17 2.05
CA SER A 58 8.02 12.15 1.81
C SER A 58 9.35 12.44 2.52
N THR A 59 9.56 13.65 3.07
CA THR A 59 10.81 13.96 3.79
C THR A 59 10.99 13.13 5.06
N ALA A 60 9.88 12.67 5.66
CA ALA A 60 9.91 11.77 6.80
C ALA A 60 10.25 10.31 6.44
N GLN A 61 10.17 9.94 5.17
CA GLN A 61 10.41 8.57 4.72
C GLN A 61 11.91 8.32 4.51
N ILE A 62 12.36 7.09 4.83
CA ILE A 62 13.68 6.61 4.40
C ILE A 62 13.74 6.49 2.87
N LYS A 63 14.94 6.52 2.29
CA LYS A 63 15.12 6.45 0.83
C LYS A 63 14.51 5.17 0.25
N ALA A 64 14.69 4.03 0.90
CA ALA A 64 14.10 2.76 0.47
C ALA A 64 12.56 2.85 0.32
N MET A 65 11.87 3.48 1.28
CA MET A 65 10.43 3.67 1.19
C MET A 65 10.05 4.59 0.02
N LYS A 66 10.76 5.70 -0.18
CA LYS A 66 10.52 6.61 -1.33
C LYS A 66 10.70 5.90 -2.67
N GLN A 67 11.68 5.01 -2.76
CA GLN A 67 11.95 4.25 -3.98
C GLN A 67 10.77 3.34 -4.37
N VAL A 68 10.04 2.79 -3.41
CA VAL A 68 8.95 1.83 -3.69
C VAL A 68 7.55 2.42 -3.62
N SER A 69 7.33 3.55 -2.92
CA SER A 69 6.00 4.12 -2.69
C SER A 69 5.67 5.34 -3.56
N GLY A 70 6.62 5.82 -4.37
CA GLY A 70 6.50 7.11 -5.06
C GLY A 70 5.29 7.26 -5.98
N SER A 71 4.88 6.20 -6.67
CA SER A 71 3.73 6.17 -7.58
C SER A 71 2.40 5.78 -6.91
N LEU A 72 2.46 5.23 -5.69
CA LEU A 72 1.32 4.56 -5.05
C LEU A 72 0.06 5.44 -4.94
N LYS A 73 0.24 6.70 -4.55
CA LYS A 73 -0.90 7.63 -4.41
C LYS A 73 -1.55 7.92 -5.78
N LEU A 74 -0.75 8.05 -6.83
CA LEU A 74 -1.25 8.27 -8.19
C LEU A 74 -1.99 7.03 -8.71
N GLU A 75 -1.45 5.83 -8.48
CA GLU A 75 -2.08 4.57 -8.87
C GLU A 75 -3.44 4.38 -8.20
N LEU A 76 -3.54 4.70 -6.91
CA LEU A 76 -4.81 4.66 -6.17
C LEU A 76 -5.83 5.69 -6.69
N ALA A 77 -5.38 6.90 -7.05
CA ALA A 77 -6.25 7.92 -7.62
C ALA A 77 -6.77 7.48 -9.01
N GLN A 78 -5.90 6.95 -9.86
CA GLN A 78 -6.27 6.40 -11.17
C GLN A 78 -7.25 5.24 -11.04
N TYR A 79 -7.01 4.33 -10.09
CA TYR A 79 -7.93 3.24 -9.80
C TYR A 79 -9.32 3.74 -9.40
N ALA A 80 -9.39 4.71 -8.50
CA ALA A 80 -10.67 5.27 -8.03
C ALA A 80 -11.46 5.93 -9.18
N GLU A 81 -10.77 6.66 -10.06
CA GLU A 81 -11.35 7.27 -11.24
C GLU A 81 -11.88 6.22 -12.22
N MET A 82 -11.05 5.21 -12.53
CA MET A 82 -11.46 4.12 -13.44
C MET A 82 -12.57 3.25 -12.85
N GLN A 83 -12.58 3.03 -11.53
CA GLN A 83 -13.65 2.31 -10.86
C GLN A 83 -14.99 3.04 -10.98
N ALA A 84 -15.01 4.37 -10.80
CA ALA A 84 -16.21 5.17 -11.00
C ALA A 84 -16.69 5.08 -12.46
N PHE A 85 -15.78 5.11 -13.42
CA PHE A 85 -16.10 5.00 -14.84
C PHE A 85 -16.67 3.61 -15.21
N ALA A 86 -16.10 2.56 -14.63
CA ALA A 86 -16.52 1.16 -14.86
C ALA A 86 -17.94 0.86 -14.41
N GLN A 87 -18.48 1.63 -13.45
CA GLN A 87 -19.88 1.48 -13.01
C GLN A 87 -20.91 1.88 -14.08
N PHE A 88 -20.50 2.72 -15.04
CA PHE A 88 -21.38 3.27 -16.07
C PHE A 88 -21.19 2.65 -17.46
N GLY A 89 -20.12 1.88 -17.68
CA GLY A 89 -19.75 1.30 -18.97
C GLY A 89 -19.76 -0.23 -19.00
N SER A 90 -20.42 -0.82 -20.00
CA SER A 90 -20.49 -2.27 -20.16
C SER A 90 -19.24 -2.87 -20.84
N ASP A 91 -18.54 -2.10 -21.69
CA ASP A 91 -17.38 -2.56 -22.45
C ASP A 91 -16.12 -1.76 -22.08
N LEU A 92 -15.32 -2.32 -21.17
CA LEU A 92 -14.02 -1.77 -20.83
C LEU A 92 -12.95 -2.32 -21.76
N ASP A 93 -12.07 -1.45 -22.24
CA ASP A 93 -10.91 -1.86 -23.02
C ASP A 93 -9.89 -2.64 -22.13
N ALA A 94 -8.92 -3.30 -22.80
CA ALA A 94 -7.93 -4.12 -22.11
C ALA A 94 -7.01 -3.29 -21.19
N ALA A 95 -6.74 -2.05 -21.53
CA ALA A 95 -5.88 -1.16 -20.72
C ALA A 95 -6.59 -0.74 -19.43
N THR A 96 -7.87 -0.37 -19.53
CA THR A 96 -8.71 -0.02 -18.38
C THR A 96 -8.89 -1.23 -17.44
N LYS A 97 -9.12 -2.43 -18.01
CA LYS A 97 -9.19 -3.67 -17.22
C LYS A 97 -7.88 -3.96 -16.47
N ALA A 98 -6.75 -3.77 -17.13
CA ALA A 98 -5.44 -3.97 -16.50
C ALA A 98 -5.17 -2.95 -15.36
N THR A 99 -5.60 -1.70 -15.54
CA THR A 99 -5.49 -0.66 -14.50
C THR A 99 -6.38 -0.97 -13.30
N LEU A 100 -7.61 -1.44 -13.54
CA LEU A 100 -8.52 -1.87 -12.48
C LEU A 100 -8.00 -3.09 -11.72
N ASP A 101 -7.49 -4.10 -12.42
CA ASP A 101 -6.89 -5.29 -11.81
C ASP A 101 -5.68 -4.90 -10.94
N HIS A 102 -4.78 -4.09 -11.48
CA HIS A 102 -3.63 -3.59 -10.72
C HIS A 102 -4.06 -2.80 -9.48
N GLY A 103 -4.96 -1.85 -9.63
CA GLY A 103 -5.45 -1.03 -8.52
C GLY A 103 -6.19 -1.84 -7.43
N ALA A 104 -6.93 -2.88 -7.81
CA ALA A 104 -7.53 -3.82 -6.86
C ALA A 104 -6.45 -4.54 -6.05
N LYS A 105 -5.37 -5.01 -6.70
CA LYS A 105 -4.21 -5.64 -6.03
C LYS A 105 -3.47 -4.66 -5.12
N VAL A 106 -3.28 -3.41 -5.55
CA VAL A 106 -2.74 -2.34 -4.69
C VAL A 106 -3.56 -2.21 -3.41
N ARG A 107 -4.89 -2.17 -3.53
CA ARG A 107 -5.79 -2.08 -2.37
C ARG A 107 -5.66 -3.29 -1.45
N GLU A 108 -5.57 -4.52 -1.99
CA GLU A 108 -5.37 -5.72 -1.16
C GLU A 108 -4.05 -5.68 -0.37
N VAL A 109 -2.96 -5.24 -0.98
CA VAL A 109 -1.65 -5.10 -0.32
C VAL A 109 -1.69 -4.09 0.83
N LEU A 110 -2.49 -3.03 0.70
CA LEU A 110 -2.61 -1.98 1.72
C LEU A 110 -3.53 -2.35 2.89
N LYS A 111 -4.32 -3.41 2.77
CA LYS A 111 -5.12 -3.91 3.89
C LYS A 111 -4.22 -4.43 5.01
N GLN A 112 -4.59 -4.11 6.24
CA GLN A 112 -3.84 -4.51 7.42
C GLN A 112 -4.81 -4.91 8.53
N ALA A 113 -4.52 -6.01 9.22
CA ALA A 113 -5.31 -6.44 10.35
C ALA A 113 -5.13 -5.48 11.54
N GLN A 114 -6.14 -5.43 12.40
CA GLN A 114 -6.07 -4.65 13.64
C GLN A 114 -4.97 -5.23 14.55
N TYR A 115 -4.25 -4.35 15.25
CA TYR A 115 -3.13 -4.71 16.15
C TYR A 115 -1.99 -5.50 15.48
N SER A 116 -1.84 -5.38 14.17
CA SER A 116 -0.81 -6.07 13.39
C SER A 116 0.11 -5.08 12.67
N PRO A 117 0.97 -4.35 13.41
CA PRO A 117 1.88 -3.39 12.80
C PRO A 117 2.93 -4.10 11.95
N ARG A 118 3.26 -3.51 10.78
CA ARG A 118 4.31 -4.01 9.89
C ARG A 118 5.57 -3.19 10.05
N SER A 119 6.72 -3.85 10.13
CA SER A 119 8.03 -3.17 10.15
C SER A 119 8.29 -2.43 8.82
N VAL A 120 9.16 -1.44 8.84
CA VAL A 120 9.52 -0.70 7.62
C VAL A 120 10.11 -1.60 6.54
N PRO A 121 11.03 -2.54 6.82
CA PRO A 121 11.50 -3.49 5.80
C PRO A 121 10.37 -4.34 5.20
N THR A 122 9.46 -4.85 6.03
CA THR A 122 8.29 -5.60 5.54
C THR A 122 7.44 -4.76 4.57
N GLN A 123 7.18 -3.50 4.90
CA GLN A 123 6.46 -2.58 4.02
C GLN A 123 7.22 -2.34 2.71
N VAL A 124 8.54 -2.16 2.78
CA VAL A 124 9.39 -1.96 1.59
C VAL A 124 9.36 -3.18 0.68
N ILE A 125 9.48 -4.40 1.24
CA ILE A 125 9.43 -5.66 0.49
C ILE A 125 8.09 -5.84 -0.23
N THR A 126 6.98 -5.62 0.47
CA THR A 126 5.64 -5.77 -0.14
C THR A 126 5.38 -4.73 -1.24
N LEU A 127 5.77 -3.48 -1.02
CA LEU A 127 5.65 -2.42 -2.03
C LEU A 127 6.63 -2.62 -3.20
N PHE A 128 7.80 -3.21 -2.95
CA PHE A 128 8.74 -3.60 -4.00
C PHE A 128 8.13 -4.62 -4.95
N ALA A 129 7.55 -5.69 -4.41
CA ALA A 129 6.89 -6.71 -5.22
C ALA A 129 5.75 -6.12 -6.06
N LEU A 130 4.97 -5.20 -5.48
CA LEU A 130 3.91 -4.50 -6.18
C LEU A 130 4.45 -3.62 -7.32
N LYS A 131 5.42 -2.76 -7.02
CA LYS A 131 6.05 -1.82 -7.96
C LYS A 131 6.64 -2.51 -9.19
N TYR A 132 7.32 -3.63 -8.98
CA TYR A 132 7.95 -4.39 -10.07
C TYR A 132 6.99 -5.38 -10.75
N GLY A 133 5.71 -5.37 -10.39
CA GLY A 133 4.65 -6.10 -11.08
C GLY A 133 4.63 -7.59 -10.80
N TYR A 134 5.23 -8.07 -9.71
CA TYR A 134 5.22 -9.47 -9.32
C TYR A 134 3.84 -10.00 -8.94
N THR A 135 2.86 -9.12 -8.75
CA THR A 135 1.45 -9.48 -8.51
C THR A 135 0.63 -9.69 -9.78
N LYS A 136 1.18 -9.40 -10.98
CA LYS A 136 0.39 -9.40 -12.22
C LYS A 136 -0.35 -10.72 -12.48
N GLN A 137 0.29 -11.85 -12.22
CA GLN A 137 -0.26 -13.19 -12.46
C GLN A 137 -1.01 -13.75 -11.24
N ILE A 138 -1.05 -13.02 -10.13
CA ILE A 138 -1.71 -13.45 -8.89
C ILE A 138 -3.14 -12.96 -8.90
N ALA A 139 -4.11 -13.84 -8.65
CA ALA A 139 -5.50 -13.44 -8.50
C ALA A 139 -5.68 -12.50 -7.28
N VAL A 140 -6.59 -11.54 -7.37
CA VAL A 140 -6.78 -10.50 -6.33
C VAL A 140 -6.99 -11.13 -4.95
N GLU A 141 -7.78 -12.21 -4.88
CA GLU A 141 -8.10 -12.94 -3.63
C GLU A 141 -6.87 -13.62 -3.00
N LYS A 142 -5.84 -13.88 -3.82
CA LYS A 142 -4.60 -14.55 -3.40
C LYS A 142 -3.46 -13.58 -3.10
N VAL A 143 -3.64 -12.28 -3.37
CA VAL A 143 -2.57 -11.27 -3.18
C VAL A 143 -2.11 -11.22 -1.74
N LYS A 144 -3.04 -11.31 -0.78
CA LYS A 144 -2.68 -11.30 0.64
C LYS A 144 -1.83 -12.50 1.01
N GLU A 145 -2.27 -13.70 0.64
CA GLU A 145 -1.54 -14.97 0.88
C GLU A 145 -0.15 -14.92 0.24
N PHE A 146 -0.06 -14.46 -1.01
CA PHE A 146 1.21 -14.28 -1.71
C PHE A 146 2.15 -13.31 -0.99
N MET A 147 1.66 -12.15 -0.54
CA MET A 147 2.49 -11.15 0.12
C MET A 147 2.97 -11.58 1.51
N ASP A 148 2.09 -12.21 2.29
CA ASP A 148 2.45 -12.73 3.60
C ASP A 148 3.52 -13.83 3.46
N GLY A 149 3.34 -14.77 2.53
CA GLY A 149 4.33 -15.83 2.26
C GLY A 149 5.64 -15.31 1.62
N LEU A 150 5.59 -14.27 0.78
CA LEU A 150 6.81 -13.62 0.27
C LEU A 150 7.64 -13.03 1.41
N VAL A 151 7.00 -12.34 2.35
CA VAL A 151 7.68 -11.75 3.51
C VAL A 151 8.31 -12.86 4.36
N GLU A 152 7.58 -13.94 4.66
CA GLU A 152 8.10 -15.09 5.40
C GLU A 152 9.28 -15.75 4.67
N ASN A 153 9.18 -15.95 3.36
CA ASN A 153 10.25 -16.52 2.55
C ASN A 153 11.52 -15.67 2.62
N ILE A 154 11.38 -14.34 2.48
CA ILE A 154 12.53 -13.43 2.58
C ILE A 154 13.10 -13.43 3.99
N GLN A 155 12.28 -13.46 5.03
CA GLN A 155 12.75 -13.53 6.42
C GLN A 155 13.58 -14.79 6.71
N MET A 156 13.18 -15.92 6.12
CA MET A 156 13.84 -17.20 6.32
C MET A 156 15.09 -17.38 5.46
N SER A 157 14.98 -17.01 4.17
CA SER A 157 16.01 -17.35 3.18
C SER A 157 16.99 -16.20 2.90
N HIS A 158 16.56 -14.94 3.13
CA HIS A 158 17.30 -13.74 2.83
C HIS A 158 17.21 -12.67 3.93
N PRO A 159 17.49 -13.03 5.21
CA PRO A 159 17.40 -12.09 6.33
C PRO A 159 18.31 -10.87 6.18
N GLU A 160 19.36 -11.00 5.36
CA GLU A 160 20.28 -9.91 5.02
C GLU A 160 19.57 -8.75 4.32
N PHE A 161 18.50 -8.97 3.55
CA PHE A 161 17.74 -7.88 2.91
C PHE A 161 17.08 -6.98 3.94
N ILE A 162 16.53 -7.56 4.99
CA ILE A 162 15.90 -6.80 6.08
C ILE A 162 16.94 -5.97 6.80
N THR A 163 18.06 -6.59 7.17
CA THR A 163 19.17 -5.92 7.85
C THR A 163 19.76 -4.79 7.01
N GLU A 164 19.91 -4.99 5.69
CA GLU A 164 20.44 -3.96 4.79
C GLU A 164 19.46 -2.79 4.66
N ILE A 165 18.16 -3.04 4.52
CA ILE A 165 17.13 -1.98 4.47
C ILE A 165 17.11 -1.18 5.78
N GLU A 166 17.23 -1.83 6.93
CA GLU A 166 17.22 -1.17 8.25
C GLU A 166 18.46 -0.31 8.48
N THR A 167 19.62 -0.80 8.08
CA THR A 167 20.90 -0.13 8.34
C THR A 167 21.20 0.94 7.28
N GLN A 168 21.09 0.62 6.01
CA GLN A 168 21.43 1.51 4.89
C GLN A 168 20.29 2.48 4.56
N LYS A 169 19.04 2.14 4.89
CA LYS A 169 17.84 2.94 4.63
C LYS A 169 17.61 3.28 3.15
N VAL A 170 18.24 2.52 2.25
CA VAL A 170 18.18 2.67 0.80
C VAL A 170 18.23 1.30 0.15
N ILE A 171 17.56 1.13 -0.99
CA ILE A 171 17.72 -0.06 -1.85
C ILE A 171 18.86 0.28 -2.82
N SER A 172 20.02 -0.34 -2.60
CA SER A 172 21.17 -0.25 -3.52
C SER A 172 20.85 -1.00 -4.83
N ASN A 173 21.57 -0.72 -5.91
CA ASN A 173 21.40 -1.46 -7.17
C ASN A 173 21.70 -2.97 -6.99
N GLU A 174 22.64 -3.30 -6.11
CA GLU A 174 22.96 -4.69 -5.78
C GLU A 174 21.83 -5.36 -5.03
N LEU A 175 21.30 -4.72 -3.97
CA LEU A 175 20.16 -5.22 -3.22
C LEU A 175 18.93 -5.34 -4.11
N GLU A 176 18.68 -4.36 -4.99
CA GLU A 176 17.57 -4.40 -5.94
C GLU A 176 17.64 -5.63 -6.85
N ALA A 177 18.82 -5.94 -7.39
CA ALA A 177 19.02 -7.12 -8.23
C ALA A 177 18.75 -8.42 -7.48
N LYS A 178 19.27 -8.55 -6.25
CA LYS A 178 19.04 -9.72 -5.39
C LYS A 178 17.57 -9.86 -5.00
N MET A 179 16.90 -8.75 -4.65
CA MET A 179 15.47 -8.75 -4.33
C MET A 179 14.61 -9.15 -5.53
N LYS A 180 14.97 -8.71 -6.74
CA LYS A 180 14.28 -9.12 -7.98
C LYS A 180 14.40 -10.61 -8.22
N GLU A 181 15.59 -11.17 -8.08
CA GLU A 181 15.85 -12.61 -8.25
C GLU A 181 15.06 -13.42 -7.22
N ALA A 182 15.19 -13.11 -5.94
CA ALA A 182 14.49 -13.82 -4.86
C ALA A 182 12.95 -13.72 -4.99
N THR A 183 12.44 -12.54 -5.30
CA THR A 183 10.98 -12.33 -5.50
C THR A 183 10.48 -13.09 -6.73
N GLY A 184 11.24 -13.08 -7.84
CA GLY A 184 10.90 -13.84 -9.04
C GLY A 184 10.85 -15.34 -8.78
N ALA A 185 11.85 -15.91 -8.09
CA ALA A 185 11.87 -17.30 -7.70
C ALA A 185 10.67 -17.68 -6.83
N TYR A 186 10.29 -16.81 -5.87
CA TYR A 186 9.12 -17.04 -5.05
C TYR A 186 7.80 -17.01 -5.84
N VAL A 187 7.65 -16.09 -6.81
CA VAL A 187 6.48 -16.06 -7.72
C VAL A 187 6.34 -17.38 -8.44
N ASP A 188 7.43 -17.90 -9.05
CA ASP A 188 7.40 -19.16 -9.77
C ASP A 188 7.01 -20.34 -8.87
N GLN A 189 7.50 -20.36 -7.64
CA GLN A 189 7.13 -21.35 -6.64
C GLN A 189 5.64 -21.24 -6.26
N PHE A 190 5.16 -20.04 -5.97
CA PHE A 190 3.77 -19.78 -5.59
C PHE A 190 2.80 -20.20 -6.69
N LEU A 191 3.07 -19.85 -7.94
CA LEU A 191 2.23 -20.23 -9.09
C LEU A 191 2.18 -21.73 -9.32
N LYS A 192 3.29 -22.45 -9.13
CA LYS A 192 3.32 -23.93 -9.20
C LYS A 192 2.43 -24.57 -8.13
N THR A 193 2.43 -24.04 -6.91
CA THR A 193 1.57 -24.57 -5.83
C THR A 193 0.08 -24.28 -6.09
N GLN A 194 -0.25 -23.17 -6.74
CA GLN A 194 -1.65 -22.85 -7.09
C GLN A 194 -2.16 -23.66 -8.30
N GLY A 195 -1.28 -24.04 -9.24
CA GLY A 195 -1.64 -24.87 -10.40
C GLY A 195 -1.70 -26.38 -10.13
N ALA A 196 -1.27 -26.81 -8.94
CA ALA A 196 -1.31 -28.22 -8.50
C ALA A 196 -2.58 -28.58 -7.70
N ASN A 197 -3.48 -27.64 -7.48
CA ASN A 197 -4.80 -27.79 -6.88
C ASN A 197 -5.88 -27.54 -7.95
#